data_8e923a97cc4661afd79dc675c3905321
#
_entry.id   8e923a97cc4661afd79dc675c3905321
#
_cell.length_a   1.000
_cell.length_b   1.000
_cell.length_c   1.000
_cell.angle_alpha   90.00
_cell.angle_beta   90.00
_cell.angle_gamma   90.00
#
_symmetry.space_group_name_H-M   'P 1'
#
loop_
_entity.id
_entity.type
_entity.pdbx_description
1 polymer ?
#
loop_
_entity_poly.entity_id
_entity_poly.type
_entity_poly.pdbx_seq_one_letter_code
_entity_poly.pdbx_strand_id
1 'polypeptide(L)'
;GLTRAEHALWIATGEFFAHDKTPLSKMLGDAAVLAAAGIKFDDSPMPAALPRLPAEHDAVIPPARSVTRRLSHDWWVYSFSQLAKADAGTEAGTASSATLPASGGNDEPEGADEVAVEADIDLRFSGNRYGVALHAALEHSDFGAWRGWQPGDAAPVDEATVIADALRDEGYAADVLDDGIALTAQLVGQTLTVALPEGVRLCDVPASERRPEIEFQFSLQPVQVDALLRLLHAHGVVASRHGFGLRQKLEGLMTGLIDLTYRHAGKWYVLDYKSNRLPGYDDAAMAQAMAHSEYDLQALIYTLALHRWLRFRL
;
A
#
# COMPACT_ATOMS: atom_id res chain seq x y z
N GLY A 1 17.76 -10.60 -9.60
CA GLY A 1 18.34 -11.88 -10.01
C GLY A 1 19.29 -12.48 -8.99
N LEU A 2 20.28 -11.72 -8.49
CA LEU A 2 21.34 -12.24 -7.59
C LEU A 2 20.84 -12.73 -6.23
N THR A 3 19.69 -12.28 -5.78
CA THR A 3 19.12 -12.58 -4.45
C THR A 3 18.18 -13.77 -4.42
N ARG A 4 18.05 -14.55 -5.52
CA ARG A 4 17.11 -15.67 -5.60
C ARG A 4 17.77 -17.04 -5.53
N ALA A 5 19.10 -17.09 -5.44
CA ALA A 5 19.80 -18.36 -5.30
C ALA A 5 19.79 -18.84 -3.85
N GLU A 6 19.31 -20.07 -3.64
CA GLU A 6 19.24 -20.67 -2.30
C GLU A 6 20.55 -21.39 -1.93
N HIS A 7 21.17 -22.08 -2.88
CA HIS A 7 22.32 -22.93 -2.60
C HIS A 7 23.62 -22.46 -3.25
N ALA A 8 23.56 -21.98 -4.50
CA ALA A 8 24.74 -21.52 -5.20
C ALA A 8 24.38 -20.53 -6.32
N LEU A 9 25.30 -19.63 -6.59
CA LEU A 9 25.20 -18.65 -7.65
C LEU A 9 26.51 -18.62 -8.43
N TRP A 10 26.44 -18.78 -9.75
CA TRP A 10 27.57 -18.61 -10.66
C TRP A 10 27.37 -17.37 -11.50
N ILE A 11 28.37 -16.54 -11.52
CA ILE A 11 28.36 -15.30 -12.29
C ILE A 11 29.54 -15.32 -13.26
N ALA A 12 29.25 -15.26 -14.55
CA ALA A 12 30.29 -15.06 -15.55
C ALA A 12 30.55 -13.58 -15.76
N THR A 13 31.79 -13.17 -15.65
CA THR A 13 32.25 -11.80 -15.91
C THR A 13 33.42 -11.83 -16.93
N GLY A 14 33.73 -10.70 -17.53
CA GLY A 14 34.81 -10.60 -18.47
C GLY A 14 35.03 -9.16 -18.93
N GLU A 15 36.10 -8.97 -19.68
CA GLU A 15 36.39 -7.70 -20.32
C GLU A 15 35.52 -7.52 -21.58
N PHE A 16 34.58 -6.61 -21.49
CA PHE A 16 33.74 -6.20 -22.62
C PHE A 16 33.58 -4.67 -22.62
N PHE A 17 33.06 -4.12 -23.69
CA PHE A 17 32.92 -2.66 -23.82
C PHE A 17 32.15 -2.07 -22.62
N ALA A 18 32.80 -1.11 -21.94
CA ALA A 18 32.28 -0.42 -20.78
C ALA A 18 31.97 -1.32 -19.54
N HIS A 19 32.67 -2.46 -19.41
CA HIS A 19 32.51 -3.36 -18.26
C HIS A 19 32.78 -2.66 -16.92
N ASP A 20 33.75 -1.74 -16.91
CA ASP A 20 34.14 -0.92 -15.76
C ASP A 20 33.03 0.00 -15.24
N LYS A 21 32.03 0.30 -16.06
CA LYS A 21 30.88 1.15 -15.73
C LYS A 21 29.69 0.37 -15.17
N THR A 22 29.76 -0.95 -15.15
CA THR A 22 28.66 -1.76 -14.64
C THR A 22 28.64 -1.79 -13.11
N PRO A 23 27.46 -1.84 -12.47
CA PRO A 23 27.39 -2.04 -11.02
C PRO A 23 28.10 -3.32 -10.56
N LEU A 24 28.06 -4.37 -11.37
CA LEU A 24 28.66 -5.65 -11.06
C LEU A 24 30.20 -5.57 -10.99
N SER A 25 30.85 -4.85 -11.90
CA SER A 25 32.30 -4.69 -11.87
C SER A 25 32.78 -3.93 -10.63
N LYS A 26 31.99 -2.97 -10.16
CA LYS A 26 32.28 -2.25 -8.92
C LYS A 26 32.14 -3.15 -7.68
N MET A 27 31.19 -4.06 -7.70
CA MET A 27 30.97 -5.03 -6.60
C MET A 27 32.04 -6.12 -6.59
N LEU A 28 32.56 -6.52 -7.74
CA LEU A 28 33.52 -7.60 -7.92
C LEU A 28 34.97 -7.12 -8.05
N GLY A 29 35.25 -5.85 -7.77
CA GLY A 29 36.55 -5.22 -8.05
C GLY A 29 37.72 -5.64 -7.16
N ASP A 30 37.49 -6.26 -6.00
CA ASP A 30 38.53 -6.69 -5.08
C ASP A 30 38.42 -8.19 -4.77
N ALA A 31 39.26 -8.99 -5.42
CA ALA A 31 39.27 -10.44 -5.28
C ALA A 31 39.60 -10.89 -3.86
N ALA A 32 40.42 -10.13 -3.09
CA ALA A 32 40.78 -10.48 -1.73
C ALA A 32 39.59 -10.31 -0.76
N VAL A 33 38.83 -9.22 -0.93
CA VAL A 33 37.62 -8.95 -0.16
C VAL A 33 36.56 -10.01 -0.46
N LEU A 34 36.39 -10.36 -1.73
CA LEU A 34 35.44 -11.38 -2.16
C LEU A 34 35.80 -12.78 -1.65
N ALA A 35 37.07 -13.15 -1.70
CA ALA A 35 37.55 -14.41 -1.14
C ALA A 35 37.33 -14.51 0.38
N ALA A 36 37.54 -13.41 1.11
CA ALA A 36 37.23 -13.31 2.55
C ALA A 36 35.72 -13.48 2.82
N ALA A 37 34.87 -13.08 1.89
CA ALA A 37 33.41 -13.29 1.94
C ALA A 37 32.97 -14.69 1.45
N GLY A 38 33.90 -15.58 1.13
CA GLY A 38 33.61 -16.94 0.68
C GLY A 38 33.25 -17.05 -0.81
N ILE A 39 33.47 -16.00 -1.60
CA ILE A 39 33.26 -15.99 -3.04
C ILE A 39 34.50 -16.55 -3.72
N LYS A 40 34.34 -17.60 -4.50
CA LYS A 40 35.42 -18.21 -5.25
C LYS A 40 35.52 -17.57 -6.65
N PHE A 41 36.72 -17.16 -7.00
CA PHE A 41 37.07 -16.75 -8.37
C PHE A 41 37.67 -17.94 -9.11
N ASP A 42 37.20 -18.15 -10.34
CA ASP A 42 37.77 -19.10 -11.28
C ASP A 42 38.17 -18.29 -12.55
N ASP A 43 39.45 -18.03 -12.70
CA ASP A 43 40.04 -17.36 -13.83
C ASP A 43 40.70 -18.33 -14.83
N SER A 44 40.39 -19.62 -14.68
CA SER A 44 40.86 -20.65 -15.57
C SER A 44 40.47 -20.30 -17.03
N PRO A 45 41.38 -20.46 -17.97
CA PRO A 45 41.05 -20.22 -19.37
C PRO A 45 39.91 -21.14 -19.82
N MET A 46 38.99 -20.60 -20.59
CA MET A 46 37.89 -21.39 -21.13
C MET A 46 38.45 -22.59 -21.89
N PRO A 47 38.00 -23.82 -21.66
CA PRO A 47 38.49 -25.00 -22.35
C PRO A 47 38.27 -24.87 -23.85
N ALA A 48 39.25 -25.26 -24.62
CA ALA A 48 39.23 -25.16 -26.08
C ALA A 48 38.05 -25.93 -26.74
N ALA A 49 37.50 -26.91 -25.99
CA ALA A 49 36.27 -27.60 -26.38
C ALA A 49 35.43 -27.82 -25.14
N LEU A 50 34.16 -27.35 -25.17
CA LEU A 50 33.20 -27.66 -24.13
C LEU A 50 32.87 -29.16 -24.17
N PRO A 51 32.89 -29.87 -23.02
CA PRO A 51 32.44 -31.24 -22.99
C PRO A 51 30.97 -31.28 -23.41
N ARG A 52 30.68 -32.09 -24.43
CA ARG A 52 29.31 -32.35 -24.82
C ARG A 52 28.74 -33.35 -23.80
N LEU A 53 27.61 -33.04 -23.21
CA LEU A 53 26.86 -34.02 -22.47
C LEU A 53 26.50 -35.17 -23.40
N PRO A 54 26.78 -36.44 -23.01
CA PRO A 54 26.32 -37.58 -23.79
C PRO A 54 24.82 -37.48 -23.96
N ALA A 55 24.35 -37.62 -25.19
CA ALA A 55 22.92 -37.71 -25.43
C ALA A 55 22.42 -39.02 -24.81
N GLU A 56 21.58 -38.93 -23.79
CA GLU A 56 20.83 -40.09 -23.32
C GLU A 56 19.81 -40.46 -24.41
N HIS A 57 20.20 -41.43 -25.23
CA HIS A 57 19.40 -41.86 -26.38
C HIS A 57 18.13 -42.62 -26.00
N ASP A 58 17.98 -43.02 -24.75
CA ASP A 58 16.85 -43.84 -24.24
C ASP A 58 15.91 -43.09 -23.28
N ALA A 59 16.05 -41.77 -23.14
CA ALA A 59 15.13 -41.01 -22.32
C ALA A 59 13.72 -41.00 -22.96
N VAL A 60 12.80 -41.77 -22.38
CA VAL A 60 11.39 -41.69 -22.75
C VAL A 60 10.86 -40.33 -22.29
N ILE A 61 10.73 -39.40 -23.22
CA ILE A 61 10.13 -38.08 -22.94
C ILE A 61 8.62 -38.33 -22.76
N PRO A 62 8.07 -38.12 -21.55
CA PRO A 62 6.64 -38.29 -21.37
C PRO A 62 5.89 -37.27 -22.23
N PRO A 63 4.68 -37.59 -22.71
CA PRO A 63 3.90 -36.65 -23.47
C PRO A 63 3.67 -35.37 -22.64
N ALA A 64 3.64 -34.22 -23.32
CA ALA A 64 3.36 -32.95 -22.69
C ALA A 64 2.03 -33.03 -21.91
N ARG A 65 2.01 -32.54 -20.69
CA ARG A 65 0.77 -32.47 -19.91
C ARG A 65 -0.21 -31.55 -20.60
N SER A 66 -1.41 -32.07 -20.87
CA SER A 66 -2.49 -31.25 -21.41
C SER A 66 -2.98 -30.28 -20.32
N VAL A 67 -3.17 -29.04 -20.70
CA VAL A 67 -3.80 -28.05 -19.82
C VAL A 67 -5.27 -28.43 -19.65
N THR A 68 -5.65 -28.86 -18.46
CA THR A 68 -7.03 -29.22 -18.11
C THR A 68 -7.85 -28.06 -17.58
N ARG A 69 -7.16 -26.97 -17.18
CA ARG A 69 -7.79 -25.77 -16.63
C ARG A 69 -7.88 -24.68 -17.70
N ARG A 70 -9.09 -24.18 -17.93
CA ARG A 70 -9.29 -22.97 -18.72
C ARG A 70 -8.94 -21.78 -17.83
N LEU A 71 -8.03 -20.92 -18.30
CA LEU A 71 -7.78 -19.64 -17.67
C LEU A 71 -8.91 -18.69 -18.08
N SER A 72 -9.51 -18.02 -17.11
CA SER A 72 -10.45 -16.93 -17.39
C SER A 72 -9.66 -15.71 -17.83
N HIS A 73 -10.07 -15.09 -18.94
CA HIS A 73 -9.48 -13.84 -19.41
C HIS A 73 -10.03 -12.60 -18.69
N ASP A 74 -11.13 -12.76 -17.97
CA ASP A 74 -11.84 -11.68 -17.27
C ASP A 74 -11.50 -11.63 -15.78
N TRP A 75 -10.35 -12.15 -15.39
CA TRP A 75 -9.87 -12.17 -14.03
C TRP A 75 -8.98 -10.94 -13.78
N TRP A 76 -9.30 -10.15 -12.76
CA TRP A 76 -8.64 -8.89 -12.47
C TRP A 76 -8.21 -8.77 -11.02
N VAL A 77 -7.26 -7.87 -10.76
CA VAL A 77 -6.95 -7.40 -9.42
C VAL A 77 -7.62 -6.04 -9.24
N TYR A 78 -8.37 -5.90 -8.17
CA TYR A 78 -9.12 -4.69 -7.84
C TYR A 78 -8.60 -4.09 -6.55
N SER A 79 -8.54 -2.75 -6.48
CA SER A 79 -8.47 -1.99 -5.24
C SER A 79 -9.72 -1.10 -5.13
N PHE A 80 -9.94 -0.53 -3.93
CA PHE A 80 -11.02 0.44 -3.75
C PHE A 80 -10.87 1.63 -4.71
N SER A 81 -9.68 2.23 -4.79
CA SER A 81 -9.40 3.38 -5.65
C SER A 81 -9.67 3.10 -7.13
N GLN A 82 -9.36 1.89 -7.62
CA GLN A 82 -9.68 1.50 -8.98
C GLN A 82 -11.19 1.35 -9.21
N LEU A 83 -11.91 0.82 -8.22
CA LEU A 83 -13.37 0.70 -8.31
C LEU A 83 -14.04 2.07 -8.23
N ALA A 84 -13.58 2.97 -7.38
CA ALA A 84 -14.09 4.32 -7.24
C ALA A 84 -13.90 5.14 -8.53
N LYS A 85 -12.70 5.10 -9.13
CA LYS A 85 -12.38 5.80 -10.40
C LYS A 85 -13.18 5.27 -11.60
N ALA A 86 -13.63 4.04 -11.57
CA ALA A 86 -14.30 3.41 -12.71
C ALA A 86 -15.66 4.02 -13.06
N ASP A 87 -16.26 4.85 -12.21
CA ASP A 87 -17.55 5.51 -12.48
C ASP A 87 -17.39 6.87 -13.18
N ALA A 88 -16.19 7.44 -13.21
CA ALA A 88 -15.95 8.79 -13.73
C ALA A 88 -15.95 8.92 -15.27
N GLY A 89 -16.45 7.91 -16.01
CA GLY A 89 -16.57 7.96 -17.49
C GLY A 89 -15.23 7.98 -18.23
N THR A 90 -14.13 7.92 -17.54
CA THR A 90 -12.80 7.71 -18.11
C THR A 90 -12.68 6.23 -18.42
N GLU A 91 -12.44 5.90 -19.70
CA GLU A 91 -11.94 4.58 -20.04
C GLU A 91 -10.85 4.25 -19.03
N ALA A 92 -11.11 3.29 -18.16
CA ALA A 92 -10.05 2.70 -17.36
C ALA A 92 -9.03 2.24 -18.38
N GLY A 93 -8.01 3.06 -18.56
CA GLY A 93 -6.98 2.81 -19.55
C GLY A 93 -6.62 1.35 -19.35
N THR A 94 -6.50 0.64 -20.44
CA THR A 94 -6.05 -0.73 -20.52
C THR A 94 -5.00 -0.95 -19.44
N ALA A 95 -5.45 -1.29 -18.23
CA ALA A 95 -4.58 -1.71 -17.16
C ALA A 95 -3.98 -3.02 -17.64
N SER A 96 -2.94 -2.82 -18.41
CA SER A 96 -2.01 -3.84 -18.81
C SER A 96 -1.58 -4.57 -17.56
N SER A 97 -1.84 -5.86 -17.57
CA SER A 97 -0.97 -6.86 -16.99
C SER A 97 -0.53 -6.61 -15.55
N ALA A 98 -1.21 -7.28 -14.61
CA ALA A 98 -0.61 -7.93 -13.42
C ALA A 98 0.72 -7.33 -12.89
N THR A 99 0.80 -6.03 -12.70
CA THR A 99 1.71 -5.46 -11.73
C THR A 99 0.89 -5.33 -10.45
N LEU A 100 1.17 -6.20 -9.48
CA LEU A 100 0.75 -5.96 -8.10
C LEU A 100 1.15 -4.52 -7.79
N PRO A 101 0.27 -3.68 -7.22
CA PRO A 101 0.69 -2.37 -6.77
C PRO A 101 1.89 -2.59 -5.86
N ALA A 102 2.95 -1.84 -6.08
CA ALA A 102 4.08 -1.83 -5.18
C ALA A 102 3.54 -1.47 -3.80
N SER A 103 3.85 -2.28 -2.81
CA SER A 103 3.57 -2.03 -1.41
C SER A 103 3.84 -0.55 -1.09
N GLY A 104 2.84 0.18 -0.59
CA GLY A 104 2.99 1.56 -0.16
C GLY A 104 2.28 2.63 -1.00
N GLY A 105 1.34 2.28 -1.85
CA GLY A 105 0.52 3.27 -2.55
C GLY A 105 -0.69 3.68 -1.71
N ASN A 106 -0.77 4.96 -1.36
CA ASN A 106 -1.95 5.58 -0.78
C ASN A 106 -3.18 5.20 -1.63
N ASP A 107 -4.17 4.53 -1.02
CA ASP A 107 -5.38 4.07 -1.71
C ASP A 107 -6.38 5.23 -1.95
N GLU A 108 -5.94 6.47 -1.70
CA GLU A 108 -6.74 7.66 -1.94
C GLU A 108 -6.91 7.93 -3.43
N PRO A 109 -8.13 8.20 -3.91
CA PRO A 109 -8.34 8.63 -5.28
C PRO A 109 -7.65 9.98 -5.51
N GLU A 110 -6.68 10.02 -6.44
CA GLU A 110 -6.11 11.28 -6.92
C GLU A 110 -7.24 12.16 -7.46
N GLY A 111 -7.47 13.31 -6.83
CA GLY A 111 -8.42 14.30 -7.34
C GLY A 111 -9.72 14.44 -6.56
N ALA A 112 -9.74 14.26 -5.24
CA ALA A 112 -10.71 14.96 -4.44
C ALA A 112 -10.47 16.45 -4.67
N ASP A 113 -11.40 17.11 -5.39
CA ASP A 113 -11.34 18.54 -5.68
C ASP A 113 -11.06 19.28 -4.37
N GLU A 114 -9.87 19.89 -4.27
CA GLU A 114 -9.58 20.81 -3.18
C GLU A 114 -10.54 21.97 -3.35
N VAL A 115 -11.60 21.96 -2.57
CA VAL A 115 -12.51 23.10 -2.51
C VAL A 115 -11.67 24.27 -2.04
N ALA A 116 -11.63 25.35 -2.84
CA ALA A 116 -10.93 26.57 -2.50
C ALA A 116 -11.51 27.12 -1.20
N VAL A 117 -10.84 26.85 -0.09
CA VAL A 117 -11.18 27.39 1.22
C VAL A 117 -10.39 28.69 1.35
N GLU A 118 -11.10 29.82 1.40
CA GLU A 118 -10.53 31.09 1.79
C GLU A 118 -10.14 31.05 3.27
N ALA A 119 -8.90 30.72 3.58
CA ALA A 119 -8.27 30.98 4.87
C ALA A 119 -6.76 30.78 4.74
N ASP A 120 -5.98 31.28 5.67
CA ASP A 120 -4.51 31.22 5.83
C ASP A 120 -3.96 29.76 5.79
N ILE A 121 -4.10 29.12 4.64
CA ILE A 121 -3.73 27.71 4.44
C ILE A 121 -2.32 27.67 3.88
N ASP A 122 -1.45 27.03 4.61
CA ASP A 122 -0.12 26.72 4.11
C ASP A 122 -0.19 25.60 3.05
N LEU A 123 -0.24 26.02 1.79
CA LEU A 123 -0.30 25.11 0.63
C LEU A 123 0.92 24.21 0.49
N ARG A 124 2.02 24.49 1.20
CA ARG A 124 3.19 23.62 1.22
C ARG A 124 2.87 22.23 1.79
N PHE A 125 1.90 22.17 2.73
CA PHE A 125 1.47 20.96 3.43
C PHE A 125 0.04 20.60 3.02
N SER A 126 -0.14 20.25 1.75
CA SER A 126 -1.43 19.87 1.17
C SER A 126 -1.26 18.84 0.05
N GLY A 127 -2.38 18.24 -0.37
CA GLY A 127 -2.44 17.26 -1.45
C GLY A 127 -1.83 15.90 -1.10
N ASN A 128 -1.75 15.05 -2.11
CA ASN A 128 -1.37 13.64 -1.96
C ASN A 128 0.00 13.44 -1.26
N ARG A 129 0.99 14.26 -1.60
CA ARG A 129 2.34 14.20 -1.02
C ARG A 129 2.32 14.38 0.50
N TYR A 130 1.55 15.36 0.98
CA TYR A 130 1.41 15.58 2.41
C TYR A 130 0.57 14.49 3.09
N GLY A 131 -0.45 14.00 2.40
CA GLY A 131 -1.24 12.86 2.85
C GLY A 131 -0.36 11.64 3.14
N VAL A 132 0.53 11.28 2.21
CA VAL A 132 1.49 10.16 2.41
C VAL A 132 2.39 10.39 3.62
N ALA A 133 2.95 11.60 3.78
CA ALA A 133 3.77 11.93 4.95
C ALA A 133 2.98 11.82 6.27
N LEU A 134 1.72 12.27 6.28
CA LEU A 134 0.85 12.20 7.45
C LEU A 134 0.51 10.75 7.82
N HIS A 135 0.19 9.91 6.84
CA HIS A 135 -0.05 8.47 7.05
C HIS A 135 1.19 7.79 7.60
N ALA A 136 2.38 8.03 7.02
CA ALA A 136 3.64 7.49 7.51
C ALA A 136 3.94 7.95 8.96
N ALA A 137 3.67 9.21 9.29
CA ALA A 137 3.83 9.72 10.64
C ALA A 137 2.91 8.99 11.63
N LEU A 138 1.63 8.74 11.26
CA LEU A 138 0.68 8.00 12.10
C LEU A 138 1.05 6.52 12.22
N GLU A 139 1.50 5.88 11.15
CA GLU A 139 1.94 4.48 11.14
C GLU A 139 3.08 4.24 12.11
N HIS A 140 4.10 5.12 12.08
CA HIS A 140 5.34 4.92 12.84
C HIS A 140 5.30 5.53 14.25
N SER A 141 4.25 6.28 14.60
CA SER A 141 4.10 6.89 15.94
C SER A 141 3.97 5.87 17.06
N ASP A 142 4.63 6.14 18.18
CA ASP A 142 4.23 5.54 19.45
C ASP A 142 2.99 6.25 20.00
N PHE A 143 1.83 5.68 19.79
CA PHE A 143 0.56 6.25 20.26
C PHE A 143 0.57 6.58 21.76
N GLY A 144 1.27 5.76 22.56
CA GLY A 144 1.36 5.95 24.00
C GLY A 144 2.07 7.23 24.41
N ALA A 145 3.00 7.71 23.60
CA ALA A 145 3.74 8.97 23.86
C ALA A 145 2.81 10.19 23.84
N TRP A 146 1.66 10.11 23.15
CA TRP A 146 0.71 11.20 23.00
C TRP A 146 -0.37 11.30 24.10
N ARG A 147 -0.39 10.43 25.10
CA ARG A 147 -1.47 10.38 26.11
C ARG A 147 -1.72 11.69 26.85
N GLY A 148 -0.68 12.44 27.12
CA GLY A 148 -0.76 13.73 27.82
C GLY A 148 -0.76 14.95 26.93
N TRP A 149 -0.65 14.75 25.64
CA TRP A 149 -0.57 15.84 24.65
C TRP A 149 -1.87 16.62 24.57
N GLN A 150 -1.77 17.95 24.43
CA GLN A 150 -2.92 18.85 24.27
C GLN A 150 -2.74 19.70 22.99
N PRO A 151 -3.85 20.15 22.37
CA PRO A 151 -3.76 21.09 21.25
C PRO A 151 -2.90 22.30 21.58
N GLY A 152 -1.92 22.59 20.72
CA GLY A 152 -0.93 23.66 20.89
C GLY A 152 0.39 23.19 21.50
N ASP A 153 0.49 21.98 22.04
CA ASP A 153 1.75 21.42 22.48
C ASP A 153 2.63 21.03 21.28
N ALA A 154 3.94 21.06 21.48
CA ALA A 154 4.87 20.45 20.52
C ALA A 154 4.70 18.92 20.52
N ALA A 155 5.20 18.27 19.45
CA ALA A 155 5.29 16.81 19.42
C ALA A 155 6.15 16.30 20.59
N PRO A 156 5.85 15.14 21.18
CA PRO A 156 6.77 14.44 22.06
C PRO A 156 8.14 14.29 21.39
N VAL A 157 9.24 14.30 22.17
CA VAL A 157 10.61 14.43 21.62
C VAL A 157 10.93 13.42 20.53
N ASP A 158 10.64 12.15 20.79
CA ASP A 158 10.93 11.08 19.83
C ASP A 158 9.96 11.12 18.63
N GLU A 159 8.73 11.55 18.84
CA GLU A 159 7.71 11.68 17.80
C GLU A 159 8.00 12.83 16.82
N ALA A 160 8.64 13.90 17.27
CA ALA A 160 9.12 14.94 16.36
C ALA A 160 10.12 14.40 15.32
N THR A 161 10.94 13.42 15.70
CA THR A 161 11.85 12.74 14.76
C THR A 161 11.08 11.88 13.77
N VAL A 162 10.11 11.10 14.22
CA VAL A 162 9.25 10.29 13.34
C VAL A 162 8.55 11.16 12.30
N ILE A 163 7.97 12.27 12.72
CA ILE A 163 7.32 13.23 11.81
C ILE A 163 8.34 13.84 10.83
N ALA A 164 9.52 14.22 11.32
CA ALA A 164 10.56 14.80 10.47
C ALA A 164 11.04 13.82 9.40
N ASP A 165 11.18 12.54 9.74
CA ASP A 165 11.61 11.51 8.80
C ASP A 165 10.52 11.25 7.76
N ALA A 166 9.26 11.14 8.15
CA ALA A 166 8.13 11.02 7.24
C ALA A 166 8.06 12.18 6.22
N LEU A 167 8.27 13.41 6.68
CA LEU A 167 8.32 14.58 5.79
C LEU A 167 9.54 14.56 4.85
N ARG A 168 10.71 14.14 5.34
CA ARG A 168 11.94 14.05 4.52
C ARG A 168 11.81 12.98 3.44
N ASP A 169 11.22 11.85 3.75
CA ASP A 169 11.02 10.75 2.81
C ASP A 169 10.13 11.18 1.65
N GLU A 170 9.17 12.06 1.92
CA GLU A 170 8.36 12.73 0.91
C GLU A 170 9.04 13.96 0.28
N GLY A 171 10.33 14.19 0.57
CA GLY A 171 11.16 15.20 -0.07
C GLY A 171 10.88 16.63 0.39
N TYR A 172 10.36 16.85 1.59
CA TYR A 172 10.28 18.19 2.18
C TYR A 172 11.68 18.70 2.54
N ALA A 173 11.99 19.94 2.14
CA ALA A 173 13.30 20.55 2.34
C ALA A 173 13.50 21.00 3.79
N ALA A 174 14.76 21.09 4.20
CA ALA A 174 15.12 21.38 5.59
C ALA A 174 14.59 22.73 6.12
N ASP A 175 14.42 23.71 5.24
CA ASP A 175 13.94 25.05 5.58
C ASP A 175 12.45 25.13 5.90
N VAL A 176 11.68 24.08 5.57
CA VAL A 176 10.24 23.99 5.86
C VAL A 176 9.89 22.91 6.89
N LEU A 177 10.88 22.14 7.35
CA LEU A 177 10.64 21.02 8.25
C LEU A 177 10.05 21.44 9.59
N ASP A 178 10.53 22.53 10.20
CA ASP A 178 10.03 22.98 11.50
C ASP A 178 8.54 23.33 11.44
N ASP A 179 8.10 24.02 10.39
CA ASP A 179 6.69 24.33 10.16
C ASP A 179 5.89 23.04 9.92
N GLY A 180 6.43 22.13 9.10
CA GLY A 180 5.82 20.83 8.81
C GLY A 180 5.66 19.96 10.05
N ILE A 181 6.68 19.89 10.89
CA ILE A 181 6.65 19.15 12.16
C ILE A 181 5.56 19.74 13.08
N ALA A 182 5.54 21.07 13.22
CA ALA A 182 4.56 21.74 14.07
C ALA A 182 3.11 21.45 13.60
N LEU A 183 2.83 21.57 12.31
CA LEU A 183 1.52 21.30 11.74
C LEU A 183 1.14 19.82 11.88
N THR A 184 2.05 18.92 11.49
CA THR A 184 1.79 17.48 11.53
C THR A 184 1.59 16.99 12.96
N ALA A 185 2.33 17.54 13.93
CA ALA A 185 2.14 17.23 15.35
C ALA A 185 0.72 17.57 15.85
N GLN A 186 0.16 18.70 15.38
CA GLN A 186 -1.22 19.04 15.74
C GLN A 186 -2.21 18.01 15.17
N LEU A 187 -2.03 17.60 13.91
CA LEU A 187 -2.93 16.63 13.27
C LEU A 187 -2.79 15.24 13.91
N VAL A 188 -1.58 14.74 14.10
CA VAL A 188 -1.32 13.45 14.75
C VAL A 188 -1.81 13.47 16.19
N GLY A 189 -1.47 14.50 16.96
CA GLY A 189 -1.88 14.64 18.35
C GLY A 189 -3.40 14.66 18.52
N GLN A 190 -4.10 15.44 17.70
CA GLN A 190 -5.57 15.49 17.71
C GLN A 190 -6.16 14.13 17.30
N THR A 191 -5.66 13.48 16.26
CA THR A 191 -6.12 12.18 15.80
C THR A 191 -5.97 11.11 16.88
N LEU A 192 -4.84 11.10 17.58
CA LEU A 192 -4.54 10.06 18.58
C LEU A 192 -5.23 10.32 19.94
N THR A 193 -5.58 11.58 20.24
CA THR A 193 -6.14 11.94 21.56
C THR A 193 -7.65 12.22 21.56
N VAL A 194 -8.29 12.36 20.38
CA VAL A 194 -9.74 12.51 20.31
C VAL A 194 -10.45 11.24 20.81
N ALA A 195 -11.55 11.44 21.53
CA ALA A 195 -12.40 10.33 21.93
C ALA A 195 -13.21 9.83 20.71
N LEU A 196 -12.99 8.58 20.32
CA LEU A 196 -13.75 7.93 19.27
C LEU A 196 -15.18 7.58 19.75
N PRO A 197 -16.12 7.31 18.83
CA PRO A 197 -17.53 7.03 19.19
C PRO A 197 -17.71 5.88 20.19
N GLU A 198 -16.82 4.91 20.22
CA GLU A 198 -16.80 3.81 21.17
C GLU A 198 -16.19 4.15 22.53
N GLY A 199 -15.82 5.41 22.74
CA GLY A 199 -15.33 5.94 24.02
C GLY A 199 -13.86 5.69 24.32
N VAL A 200 -13.06 5.25 23.32
CA VAL A 200 -11.61 5.05 23.44
C VAL A 200 -10.86 6.15 22.70
N ARG A 201 -9.67 6.51 23.16
CA ARG A 201 -8.70 7.32 22.40
C ARG A 201 -7.63 6.38 21.83
N LEU A 202 -7.15 6.62 20.64
CA LEU A 202 -6.13 5.77 20.02
C LEU A 202 -4.84 5.70 20.86
N CYS A 203 -4.45 6.81 21.50
CA CYS A 203 -3.28 6.84 22.38
C CYS A 203 -3.41 5.92 23.61
N ASP A 204 -4.61 5.48 23.96
CA ASP A 204 -4.86 4.56 25.09
C ASP A 204 -4.93 3.09 24.62
N VAL A 205 -4.99 2.82 23.32
CA VAL A 205 -4.99 1.45 22.78
C VAL A 205 -3.59 0.85 22.88
N PRO A 206 -3.40 -0.27 23.59
CA PRO A 206 -2.09 -0.91 23.69
C PRO A 206 -1.56 -1.37 22.31
N ALA A 207 -0.25 -1.35 22.13
CA ALA A 207 0.37 -1.81 20.89
C ALA A 207 0.02 -3.27 20.54
N SER A 208 -0.24 -4.11 21.55
CA SER A 208 -0.67 -5.50 21.36
C SER A 208 -2.09 -5.65 20.80
N GLU A 209 -2.92 -4.61 20.96
CA GLU A 209 -4.32 -4.60 20.54
C GLU A 209 -4.54 -3.78 19.25
N ARG A 210 -3.47 -3.34 18.58
CA ARG A 210 -3.55 -2.61 17.33
C ARG A 210 -2.63 -3.19 16.26
N ARG A 211 -2.99 -2.99 15.00
CA ARG A 211 -2.18 -3.38 13.84
C ARG A 211 -2.31 -2.29 12.80
N PRO A 212 -1.26 -1.50 12.56
CA PRO A 212 -1.21 -0.58 11.42
C PRO A 212 -0.96 -1.36 10.14
N GLU A 213 -1.30 -0.77 9.03
CA GLU A 213 -0.94 -1.17 7.67
C GLU A 213 -1.20 -2.66 7.38
N ILE A 214 -2.45 -3.12 7.62
CA ILE A 214 -2.82 -4.49 7.27
C ILE A 214 -3.10 -4.61 5.78
N GLU A 215 -2.13 -5.17 5.05
CA GLU A 215 -2.36 -5.57 3.66
C GLU A 215 -3.31 -6.78 3.62
N PHE A 216 -4.31 -6.71 2.74
CA PHE A 216 -5.23 -7.81 2.52
C PHE A 216 -5.37 -8.18 1.05
N GLN A 217 -5.63 -9.46 0.84
CA GLN A 217 -6.01 -9.99 -0.45
C GLN A 217 -7.08 -11.05 -0.28
N PHE A 218 -8.18 -10.94 -1.04
CA PHE A 218 -9.18 -11.99 -1.06
C PHE A 218 -9.82 -12.19 -2.44
N SER A 219 -10.21 -13.44 -2.74
CA SER A 219 -10.85 -13.76 -4.01
C SER A 219 -12.27 -13.21 -4.09
N LEU A 220 -12.56 -12.56 -5.21
CA LEU A 220 -13.90 -12.22 -5.64
C LEU A 220 -14.42 -13.35 -6.51
N GLN A 221 -15.46 -14.02 -6.01
CA GLN A 221 -16.23 -14.97 -6.83
C GLN A 221 -16.99 -14.19 -7.91
N PRO A 222 -17.26 -14.80 -9.07
CA PRO A 222 -17.99 -14.14 -10.14
C PRO A 222 -19.30 -13.53 -9.64
N VAL A 223 -19.44 -12.21 -9.78
CA VAL A 223 -20.65 -11.48 -9.40
C VAL A 223 -21.06 -10.53 -10.52
N GLN A 224 -22.36 -10.51 -10.85
CA GLN A 224 -22.91 -9.55 -11.80
C GLN A 224 -23.00 -8.18 -11.15
N VAL A 225 -22.53 -7.15 -11.83
CA VAL A 225 -22.48 -5.76 -11.33
C VAL A 225 -23.87 -5.29 -10.91
N ASP A 226 -24.89 -5.51 -11.73
CA ASP A 226 -26.26 -5.11 -11.41
C ASP A 226 -26.81 -5.77 -10.13
N ALA A 227 -26.44 -7.03 -9.88
CA ALA A 227 -26.85 -7.73 -8.68
C ALA A 227 -26.13 -7.19 -7.44
N LEU A 228 -24.85 -6.89 -7.59
CA LEU A 228 -24.04 -6.27 -6.53
C LEU A 228 -24.57 -4.88 -6.19
N LEU A 229 -24.81 -4.03 -7.18
CA LEU A 229 -25.32 -2.67 -6.98
C LEU A 229 -26.70 -2.69 -6.30
N ARG A 230 -27.61 -3.56 -6.71
CA ARG A 230 -28.91 -3.71 -6.03
C ARG A 230 -28.74 -4.06 -4.55
N LEU A 231 -27.78 -4.93 -4.22
CA LEU A 231 -27.48 -5.28 -2.84
C LEU A 231 -26.93 -4.08 -2.07
N LEU A 232 -25.94 -3.40 -2.63
CA LEU A 232 -25.32 -2.22 -2.00
C LEU A 232 -26.34 -1.10 -1.76
N HIS A 233 -27.16 -0.77 -2.78
CA HIS A 233 -28.21 0.24 -2.69
C HIS A 233 -29.29 -0.11 -1.67
N ALA A 234 -29.67 -1.39 -1.56
CA ALA A 234 -30.61 -1.84 -0.54
C ALA A 234 -30.13 -1.60 0.88
N HIS A 235 -28.81 -1.44 1.07
CA HIS A 235 -28.18 -1.12 2.35
C HIS A 235 -27.65 0.31 2.43
N GLY A 236 -27.98 1.17 1.46
CA GLY A 236 -27.59 2.58 1.46
C GLY A 236 -26.11 2.83 1.15
N VAL A 237 -25.42 1.84 0.60
CA VAL A 237 -24.00 1.94 0.20
C VAL A 237 -23.94 2.38 -1.27
N VAL A 238 -23.09 3.35 -1.59
CA VAL A 238 -22.88 3.94 -2.93
C VAL A 238 -24.18 4.22 -3.68
N ALA A 239 -25.13 4.85 -3.01
CA ALA A 239 -26.51 5.02 -3.50
C ALA A 239 -26.62 5.75 -4.85
N SER A 240 -25.64 6.57 -5.21
CA SER A 240 -25.56 7.31 -6.47
C SER A 240 -24.84 6.56 -7.59
N ARG A 241 -24.20 5.43 -7.30
CA ARG A 241 -23.39 4.68 -8.27
C ARG A 241 -24.26 3.84 -9.19
N HIS A 242 -23.98 3.85 -10.49
CA HIS A 242 -24.73 3.10 -11.50
C HIS A 242 -23.92 1.98 -12.18
N GLY A 243 -22.62 1.88 -11.92
CA GLY A 243 -21.77 0.87 -12.55
C GLY A 243 -20.36 0.80 -11.92
N PHE A 244 -19.55 -0.09 -12.47
CA PHE A 244 -18.12 -0.15 -12.23
C PHE A 244 -17.39 -0.06 -13.59
N GLY A 245 -17.49 1.13 -14.23
CA GLY A 245 -17.05 1.36 -15.59
C GLY A 245 -17.86 0.51 -16.58
N LEU A 246 -17.20 -0.02 -17.60
CA LEU A 246 -17.83 -0.87 -18.62
C LEU A 246 -18.02 -2.33 -18.18
N ARG A 247 -17.72 -2.66 -16.94
CA ARG A 247 -17.75 -4.05 -16.46
C ARG A 247 -19.16 -4.47 -16.11
N GLN A 248 -19.59 -5.59 -16.65
CA GLN A 248 -20.86 -6.23 -16.31
C GLN A 248 -20.70 -7.29 -15.22
N LYS A 249 -19.48 -7.77 -15.01
CA LYS A 249 -19.11 -8.83 -14.08
C LYS A 249 -17.81 -8.47 -13.38
N LEU A 250 -17.72 -8.70 -12.08
CA LEU A 250 -16.49 -8.66 -11.32
C LEU A 250 -16.08 -10.09 -10.96
N GLU A 251 -14.82 -10.42 -11.22
CA GLU A 251 -14.19 -11.69 -10.85
C GLU A 251 -12.68 -11.49 -10.72
N GLY A 252 -12.08 -11.96 -9.64
CA GLY A 252 -10.65 -11.82 -9.49
C GLY A 252 -10.16 -11.76 -8.04
N LEU A 253 -9.31 -10.81 -7.77
CA LEU A 253 -8.72 -10.58 -6.46
C LEU A 253 -9.01 -9.13 -6.02
N MET A 254 -9.54 -8.97 -4.82
CA MET A 254 -9.62 -7.69 -4.14
C MET A 254 -8.39 -7.53 -3.26
N THR A 255 -7.70 -6.42 -3.38
CA THR A 255 -6.51 -6.07 -2.58
C THR A 255 -6.67 -4.67 -2.01
N GLY A 256 -6.00 -4.41 -0.90
CA GLY A 256 -5.94 -3.10 -0.27
C GLY A 256 -5.10 -3.13 1.00
N LEU A 257 -4.96 -1.95 1.57
CA LEU A 257 -4.22 -1.71 2.78
C LEU A 257 -5.16 -1.00 3.77
N ILE A 258 -5.26 -1.51 4.98
CA ILE A 258 -6.06 -0.89 6.05
C ILE A 258 -5.10 -0.13 6.94
N ASP A 259 -5.26 1.19 7.06
CA ASP A 259 -4.35 2.03 7.81
C ASP A 259 -4.21 1.59 9.26
N LEU A 260 -5.31 1.30 9.92
CA LEU A 260 -5.30 0.82 11.31
C LEU A 260 -6.45 -0.13 11.59
N THR A 261 -6.12 -1.25 12.22
CA THR A 261 -7.10 -2.06 12.93
C THR A 261 -6.77 -2.09 14.41
N TYR A 262 -7.78 -2.04 15.26
CA TYR A 262 -7.58 -2.13 16.71
C TYR A 262 -8.71 -2.90 17.38
N ARG A 263 -8.42 -3.37 18.59
CA ARG A 263 -9.38 -4.09 19.42
C ARG A 263 -9.69 -3.26 20.67
N HIS A 264 -10.98 -3.08 20.92
CA HIS A 264 -11.47 -2.42 22.12
C HIS A 264 -12.76 -3.10 22.62
N ALA A 265 -12.88 -3.31 23.92
CA ALA A 265 -14.04 -3.95 24.55
C ALA A 265 -14.47 -5.28 23.88
N GLY A 266 -13.50 -6.09 23.44
CA GLY A 266 -13.73 -7.38 22.79
C GLY A 266 -14.19 -7.31 21.33
N LYS A 267 -14.28 -6.12 20.74
CA LYS A 267 -14.63 -5.89 19.32
C LYS A 267 -13.42 -5.43 18.55
N TRP A 268 -13.42 -5.73 17.26
CA TRP A 268 -12.44 -5.22 16.31
C TRP A 268 -13.00 -4.06 15.51
N TYR A 269 -12.17 -3.08 15.24
CA TYR A 269 -12.48 -1.87 14.51
C TYR A 269 -11.53 -1.70 13.35
N VAL A 270 -12.01 -1.11 12.27
CA VAL A 270 -11.26 -0.62 11.13
C VAL A 270 -11.25 0.89 11.19
N LEU A 271 -10.11 1.49 11.00
CA LEU A 271 -9.96 2.93 10.91
C LEU A 271 -9.10 3.25 9.69
N ASP A 272 -9.46 4.30 8.99
CA ASP A 272 -8.78 4.78 7.80
C ASP A 272 -8.66 6.31 7.93
N TYR A 273 -7.42 6.79 7.83
CA TYR A 273 -7.13 8.20 7.99
C TYR A 273 -7.43 8.95 6.69
N LYS A 274 -8.01 10.15 6.80
CA LYS A 274 -8.30 10.99 5.66
C LYS A 274 -7.70 12.37 5.85
N SER A 275 -6.87 12.79 4.90
CA SER A 275 -6.21 14.09 4.86
C SER A 275 -7.00 15.13 4.08
N ASN A 276 -8.20 14.80 3.60
CA ASN A 276 -9.06 15.71 2.84
C ASN A 276 -9.40 16.98 3.62
N ARG A 277 -9.26 18.10 2.96
CA ARG A 277 -9.72 19.39 3.50
C ARG A 277 -11.15 19.64 3.10
N LEU A 278 -11.99 19.95 4.08
CA LEU A 278 -13.40 20.21 3.87
C LEU A 278 -13.71 21.69 4.15
N PRO A 279 -14.75 22.25 3.50
CA PRO A 279 -15.24 23.61 3.81
C PRO A 279 -15.68 23.77 5.27
N GLY A 280 -16.05 22.66 5.92
CA GLY A 280 -16.43 22.54 7.30
C GLY A 280 -16.31 21.09 7.76
N TYR A 281 -16.27 20.88 9.08
CA TYR A 281 -16.16 19.56 9.70
C TYR A 281 -17.38 19.24 10.57
N ASP A 282 -18.53 19.82 10.24
CA ASP A 282 -19.79 19.42 10.82
C ASP A 282 -20.29 18.09 10.19
N ASP A 283 -21.28 17.47 10.85
CA ASP A 283 -21.80 16.16 10.44
C ASP A 283 -22.29 16.15 8.98
N ALA A 284 -22.86 17.26 8.49
CA ALA A 284 -23.41 17.36 7.15
C ALA A 284 -22.27 17.43 6.10
N ALA A 285 -21.25 18.25 6.34
CA ALA A 285 -20.08 18.35 5.47
C ALA A 285 -19.30 17.04 5.42
N MET A 286 -19.11 16.39 6.56
CA MET A 286 -18.47 15.06 6.62
C MET A 286 -19.29 14.00 5.90
N ALA A 287 -20.60 13.94 6.10
CA ALA A 287 -21.47 13.00 5.41
C ALA A 287 -21.45 13.20 3.88
N GLN A 288 -21.42 14.46 3.44
CA GLN A 288 -21.30 14.78 2.01
C GLN A 288 -19.96 14.33 1.45
N ALA A 289 -18.85 14.56 2.14
CA ALA A 289 -17.52 14.13 1.71
C ALA A 289 -17.42 12.60 1.65
N MET A 290 -17.96 11.90 2.66
CA MET A 290 -18.04 10.43 2.70
C MET A 290 -18.81 9.87 1.50
N ALA A 291 -19.95 10.46 1.16
CA ALA A 291 -20.76 10.02 0.04
C ALA A 291 -20.12 10.35 -1.31
N HIS A 292 -19.49 11.55 -1.44
CA HIS A 292 -18.84 11.96 -2.69
C HIS A 292 -17.64 11.08 -3.05
N SER A 293 -16.84 10.71 -2.06
CA SER A 293 -15.65 9.86 -2.25
C SER A 293 -15.94 8.36 -2.10
N GLU A 294 -17.22 7.99 -1.90
CA GLU A 294 -17.66 6.60 -1.71
C GLU A 294 -16.88 5.84 -0.61
N TYR A 295 -16.52 6.55 0.46
CA TYR A 295 -15.81 5.95 1.59
C TYR A 295 -16.64 4.91 2.35
N ASP A 296 -17.97 4.91 2.17
CA ASP A 296 -18.86 3.84 2.62
C ASP A 296 -18.54 2.50 1.95
N LEU A 297 -18.19 2.49 0.67
CA LEU A 297 -17.73 1.30 -0.04
C LEU A 297 -16.34 0.86 0.47
N GLN A 298 -15.42 1.79 0.70
CA GLN A 298 -14.11 1.50 1.29
C GLN A 298 -14.26 0.84 2.66
N ALA A 299 -15.05 1.45 3.54
CA ALA A 299 -15.31 0.92 4.88
C ALA A 299 -15.91 -0.49 4.84
N LEU A 300 -16.83 -0.75 3.89
CA LEU A 300 -17.41 -2.08 3.69
C LEU A 300 -16.37 -3.12 3.24
N ILE A 301 -15.52 -2.77 2.25
CA ILE A 301 -14.46 -3.65 1.75
C ILE A 301 -13.47 -3.98 2.87
N TYR A 302 -13.03 -2.99 3.63
CA TYR A 302 -12.08 -3.16 4.71
C TYR A 302 -12.64 -3.98 5.87
N THR A 303 -13.90 -3.72 6.24
CA THR A 303 -14.60 -4.52 7.25
C THR A 303 -14.75 -5.98 6.81
N LEU A 304 -15.06 -6.22 5.54
CA LEU A 304 -15.15 -7.57 4.98
C LEU A 304 -13.78 -8.27 4.98
N ALA A 305 -12.72 -7.55 4.63
CA ALA A 305 -11.35 -8.06 4.64
C ALA A 305 -10.94 -8.47 6.06
N LEU A 306 -11.13 -7.56 7.04
CA LEU A 306 -10.86 -7.85 8.44
C LEU A 306 -11.69 -9.03 8.97
N HIS A 307 -12.99 -9.08 8.65
CA HIS A 307 -13.86 -10.21 9.03
C HIS A 307 -13.35 -11.54 8.49
N ARG A 308 -12.95 -11.60 7.21
CA ARG A 308 -12.39 -12.81 6.59
C ARG A 308 -11.07 -13.22 7.23
N TRP A 309 -10.21 -12.25 7.52
CA TRP A 309 -8.93 -12.49 8.19
C TRP A 309 -9.12 -13.04 9.60
N LEU A 310 -10.03 -12.46 10.38
CA LEU A 310 -10.36 -12.96 11.72
C LEU A 310 -10.92 -14.38 11.70
N ARG A 311 -11.84 -14.68 10.77
CA ARG A 311 -12.38 -16.05 10.60
C ARG A 311 -11.34 -17.10 10.22
N PHE A 312 -10.24 -16.68 9.63
CA PHE A 312 -9.13 -17.58 9.31
C PHE A 312 -8.19 -17.78 10.48
N ARG A 313 -8.08 -16.80 11.39
CA ARG A 313 -7.12 -16.78 12.48
C ARG A 313 -7.70 -17.28 13.82
N LEU A 314 -8.98 -17.10 14.03
CA LEU A 314 -9.73 -17.46 15.23
C LEU A 314 -10.67 -18.65 14.96
#